data_07322ff4ea1d7e34db6b98e2494f4719
#
_entry.id   07322ff4ea1d7e34db6b98e2494f4719
#
_cell.length_a   1.000
_cell.length_b   1.000
_cell.length_c   1.000
_cell.angle_alpha   90.00
_cell.angle_beta   90.00
_cell.angle_gamma   90.00
#
_symmetry.space_group_name_H-M   'P 1'
#
loop_
_entity.id
_entity.type
_entity.pdbx_description
1 polymer ?
#
loop_
_entity_poly.entity_id
_entity_poly.type
_entity_poly.pdbx_seq_one_letter_code
_entity_poly.pdbx_strand_id
1 'polypeptide(L)'
;MQSPSPTLTRPTPLRSGAQRFADAADTRAIAQRRLPRMVFDYIDGAAGRETAAKANRSELDALRLLPRVLHATEGASLQTRFLGQSLAQPWGIAPMGMCNLAWPGADMMLARAARQRGMPLGVSTAASTNLETVHKQSAGHAWFQLYVTGGTDAALALADRAAQAGYRHLVLTVDVPKVAPRPRDVRNGFAMPLRLGPAQYWDFAMHPAWSLSTLWAGIPRTANFSGQAAFDRYASRAGANWEFLDRLRAHWQGQLIVKGVLHPQDAVRIRDAGADAVYVSNHGGRQLDSAPAAIEQIGLIRAAVGADYPLVFDGGIRSGEDVVKALVCGANLVMLGRTTLYAIAAGGAQALDQYLDAVQESALTALVQLGVRSPAELGPQLLAHPPVDPSQFQELS
;
A
#
# COMPACT_ATOMS: atom_id res chain seq x y z
N MET A 1 -2.03 27.65 -32.02
CA MET A 1 -3.23 27.20 -31.28
C MET A 1 -2.77 26.77 -29.89
N GLN A 2 -2.97 27.61 -28.90
CA GLN A 2 -2.63 27.34 -27.51
C GLN A 2 -3.76 26.49 -26.91
N SER A 3 -3.43 25.30 -26.41
CA SER A 3 -4.38 24.46 -25.63
C SER A 3 -4.71 25.20 -24.32
N PRO A 4 -5.96 25.20 -23.87
CA PRO A 4 -6.34 25.85 -22.63
C PRO A 4 -5.69 25.12 -21.44
N SER A 5 -5.06 25.89 -20.57
CA SER A 5 -4.54 25.42 -19.26
C SER A 5 -5.67 24.79 -18.45
N PRO A 6 -5.45 23.67 -17.76
CA PRO A 6 -6.45 23.12 -16.86
C PRO A 6 -6.62 24.07 -15.67
N THR A 7 -7.74 24.77 -15.65
CA THR A 7 -8.20 25.56 -14.52
C THR A 7 -8.32 24.65 -13.30
N LEU A 8 -7.72 25.06 -12.18
CA LEU A 8 -7.98 24.49 -10.85
C LEU A 8 -9.50 24.51 -10.63
N THR A 9 -10.13 23.38 -10.81
CA THR A 9 -11.55 23.22 -10.49
C THR A 9 -11.69 23.36 -8.97
N ARG A 10 -12.40 24.40 -8.53
CA ARG A 10 -12.83 24.52 -7.14
C ARG A 10 -13.49 23.20 -6.72
N PRO A 11 -13.17 22.67 -5.53
CA PRO A 11 -13.83 21.47 -5.04
C PRO A 11 -15.35 21.70 -5.07
N THR A 12 -16.07 20.79 -5.69
CA THR A 12 -17.53 20.82 -5.75
C THR A 12 -18.10 20.90 -4.34
N PRO A 13 -18.93 21.88 -4.01
CA PRO A 13 -19.50 21.98 -2.67
C PRO A 13 -20.30 20.70 -2.38
N LEU A 14 -19.92 19.99 -1.32
CA LEU A 14 -20.60 18.79 -0.86
C LEU A 14 -22.05 19.10 -0.52
N ARG A 15 -22.97 18.20 -0.90
CA ARG A 15 -24.38 18.28 -0.49
C ARG A 15 -24.46 18.41 1.04
N SER A 16 -25.26 19.33 1.53
CA SER A 16 -25.51 19.56 2.95
C SER A 16 -25.98 18.24 3.59
N GLY A 17 -25.24 17.78 4.63
CA GLY A 17 -25.53 16.53 5.35
C GLY A 17 -24.54 15.38 5.12
N ALA A 18 -23.61 15.46 4.16
CA ALA A 18 -22.56 14.46 4.01
C ALA A 18 -21.52 14.57 5.13
N GLN A 19 -21.25 13.46 5.81
CA GLN A 19 -20.18 13.39 6.81
C GLN A 19 -18.85 13.72 6.14
N ARG A 20 -18.11 14.71 6.64
CA ARG A 20 -16.79 15.09 6.15
C ARG A 20 -15.73 14.36 6.96
N PHE A 21 -14.74 13.83 6.29
CA PHE A 21 -13.54 13.27 6.91
C PHE A 21 -12.39 14.22 6.66
N ALA A 22 -11.79 14.76 7.71
CA ALA A 22 -10.68 15.67 7.57
C ALA A 22 -9.38 14.91 7.28
N ASP A 23 -9.23 13.71 7.87
CA ASP A 23 -8.02 12.92 7.74
C ASP A 23 -8.23 11.40 7.92
N ALA A 24 -7.12 10.66 7.93
CA ALA A 24 -7.11 9.22 8.16
C ALA A 24 -7.50 8.83 9.60
N ALA A 25 -7.33 9.72 10.59
CA ALA A 25 -7.68 9.45 11.98
C ALA A 25 -9.20 9.44 12.16
N ASP A 26 -9.90 10.37 11.51
CA ASP A 26 -11.35 10.41 11.47
C ASP A 26 -11.94 9.13 10.88
N THR A 27 -11.44 8.73 9.70
CA THR A 27 -11.92 7.52 9.03
C THR A 27 -11.63 6.26 9.86
N ARG A 28 -10.46 6.20 10.53
CA ARG A 28 -10.11 5.11 11.43
C ARG A 28 -11.05 5.03 12.64
N ALA A 29 -11.32 6.18 13.29
CA ALA A 29 -12.20 6.24 14.46
C ALA A 29 -13.63 5.79 14.12
N ILE A 30 -14.12 6.15 12.93
CA ILE A 30 -15.44 5.73 12.45
C ILE A 30 -15.43 4.25 12.07
N ALA A 31 -14.40 3.77 11.36
CA ALA A 31 -14.25 2.36 11.05
C ALA A 31 -14.25 1.50 12.33
N GLN A 32 -13.57 1.93 13.39
CA GLN A 32 -13.54 1.25 14.69
C GLN A 32 -14.92 1.09 15.32
N ARG A 33 -15.80 2.08 15.15
CA ARG A 33 -17.17 2.04 15.68
C ARG A 33 -18.15 1.25 14.79
N ARG A 34 -17.86 1.13 13.49
CA ARG A 34 -18.75 0.49 12.51
C ARG A 34 -18.46 -0.97 12.26
N LEU A 35 -17.22 -1.37 12.47
CA LEU A 35 -16.78 -2.75 12.24
C LEU A 35 -16.82 -3.56 13.53
N PRO A 36 -17.22 -4.84 13.48
CA PRO A 36 -16.99 -5.76 14.59
C PRO A 36 -15.51 -5.73 15.00
N ARG A 37 -15.26 -5.84 16.30
CA ARG A 37 -13.91 -5.74 16.88
C ARG A 37 -12.93 -6.69 16.22
N MET A 38 -13.36 -7.93 15.97
CA MET A 38 -12.54 -8.94 15.28
C MET A 38 -12.09 -8.45 13.89
N VAL A 39 -12.96 -7.82 13.13
CA VAL A 39 -12.69 -7.33 11.78
C VAL A 39 -11.81 -6.09 11.84
N PHE A 40 -12.14 -5.14 12.72
CA PHE A 40 -11.33 -3.94 12.91
C PHE A 40 -9.89 -4.29 13.32
N ASP A 41 -9.73 -5.15 14.33
CA ASP A 41 -8.41 -5.56 14.81
C ASP A 41 -7.61 -6.36 13.77
N TYR A 42 -8.28 -7.13 12.90
CA TYR A 42 -7.62 -7.78 11.77
C TYR A 42 -7.02 -6.76 10.78
N ILE A 43 -7.74 -5.66 10.50
CA ILE A 43 -7.29 -4.61 9.56
C ILE A 43 -6.22 -3.73 10.23
N ASP A 44 -6.51 -3.24 11.44
CA ASP A 44 -5.73 -2.25 12.16
C ASP A 44 -4.47 -2.83 12.81
N GLY A 45 -4.57 -4.07 13.31
CA GLY A 45 -3.53 -4.73 14.09
C GLY A 45 -2.23 -5.02 13.33
N ALA A 46 -1.18 -5.25 14.10
CA ALA A 46 0.15 -5.59 13.61
C ALA A 46 0.74 -6.80 14.35
N ALA A 47 1.99 -7.15 14.08
CA ALA A 47 2.68 -8.26 14.73
C ALA A 47 3.06 -7.93 16.16
N GLY A 48 3.22 -8.94 17.01
CA GLY A 48 3.81 -8.84 18.34
C GLY A 48 3.17 -7.76 19.21
N ARG A 49 3.96 -6.83 19.69
CA ARG A 49 3.56 -5.67 20.51
C ARG A 49 3.22 -4.43 19.66
N GLU A 50 3.22 -4.58 18.33
CA GLU A 50 2.98 -3.52 17.34
C GLU A 50 4.07 -2.43 17.34
N THR A 51 5.29 -2.78 17.73
CA THR A 51 6.43 -1.87 17.84
C THR A 51 6.81 -1.32 16.47
N ALA A 52 6.99 -2.19 15.46
CA ALA A 52 7.31 -1.76 14.10
C ALA A 52 6.20 -0.90 13.47
N ALA A 53 4.92 -1.20 13.76
CA ALA A 53 3.81 -0.38 13.26
C ALA A 53 3.79 1.02 13.89
N LYS A 54 4.13 1.13 15.17
CA LYS A 54 4.28 2.41 15.86
C LYS A 54 5.49 3.17 15.34
N ALA A 55 6.64 2.49 15.17
CA ALA A 55 7.85 3.07 14.60
C ALA A 55 7.61 3.65 13.20
N ASN A 56 6.90 2.94 12.33
CA ASN A 56 6.51 3.48 11.01
C ASN A 56 5.81 4.84 11.10
N ARG A 57 5.05 5.08 12.17
CA ARG A 57 4.36 6.36 12.32
C ARG A 57 5.27 7.40 12.98
N SER A 58 5.92 7.04 14.10
CA SER A 58 6.77 7.98 14.82
C SER A 58 7.94 8.51 13.99
N GLU A 59 8.56 7.65 13.16
CA GLU A 59 9.66 8.08 12.30
C GLU A 59 9.19 9.00 11.16
N LEU A 60 8.03 8.73 10.56
CA LEU A 60 7.42 9.68 9.61
C LEU A 60 7.04 11.00 10.28
N ASP A 61 6.51 10.96 11.51
CA ASP A 61 6.16 12.16 12.27
C ASP A 61 7.42 12.96 12.69
N ALA A 62 8.54 12.29 12.91
CA ALA A 62 9.82 12.93 13.26
C ALA A 62 10.48 13.66 12.10
N LEU A 63 10.22 13.22 10.85
CA LEU A 63 10.76 13.91 9.67
C LEU A 63 10.23 15.33 9.56
N ARG A 64 11.13 16.28 9.33
CA ARG A 64 10.81 17.69 9.12
C ARG A 64 11.22 18.10 7.73
N LEU A 65 10.27 18.65 6.99
CA LEU A 65 10.52 19.27 5.68
C LEU A 65 10.88 20.74 5.86
N LEU A 66 11.81 21.24 5.05
CA LEU A 66 12.30 22.61 5.12
C LEU A 66 11.60 23.44 4.01
N PRO A 67 10.62 24.29 4.38
CA PRO A 67 9.90 25.12 3.40
C PRO A 67 10.85 26.12 2.72
N ARG A 68 10.58 26.41 1.45
CA ARG A 68 11.27 27.45 0.70
C ARG A 68 10.28 28.53 0.27
N VAL A 69 10.71 29.77 0.35
CA VAL A 69 9.87 30.94 0.07
C VAL A 69 10.31 31.67 -1.20
N LEU A 70 9.43 32.50 -1.76
CA LEU A 70 9.67 33.33 -2.95
C LEU A 70 9.95 32.51 -4.22
N HIS A 71 9.50 31.26 -4.27
CA HIS A 71 9.54 30.43 -5.47
C HIS A 71 8.21 30.51 -6.23
N ALA A 72 8.29 30.60 -7.56
CA ALA A 72 7.10 30.51 -8.42
C ALA A 72 6.60 29.06 -8.46
N THR A 73 5.42 28.81 -7.91
CA THR A 73 4.80 27.48 -7.81
C THR A 73 3.50 27.37 -8.61
N GLU A 74 3.19 28.38 -9.42
CA GLU A 74 2.03 28.33 -10.32
C GLU A 74 2.15 27.12 -11.26
N GLY A 75 1.04 26.41 -11.43
CA GLY A 75 0.99 25.20 -12.26
C GLY A 75 1.64 23.99 -11.63
N ALA A 76 1.88 23.98 -10.29
CA ALA A 76 2.35 22.81 -9.58
C ALA A 76 1.46 21.58 -9.85
N SER A 77 2.06 20.42 -10.08
CA SER A 77 1.39 19.20 -10.47
C SER A 77 1.98 18.00 -9.74
N LEU A 78 1.12 17.03 -9.42
CA LEU A 78 1.51 15.75 -8.83
C LEU A 78 1.83 14.68 -9.88
N GLN A 79 1.73 15.01 -11.17
CA GLN A 79 2.03 14.06 -12.24
C GLN A 79 3.46 13.54 -12.15
N THR A 80 3.61 12.25 -12.40
CA THR A 80 4.91 11.56 -12.36
C THR A 80 4.98 10.45 -13.40
N ARG A 81 6.16 9.86 -13.54
CA ARG A 81 6.36 8.66 -14.36
C ARG A 81 6.94 7.55 -13.49
N PHE A 82 6.41 6.35 -13.65
CA PHE A 82 6.92 5.16 -12.96
C PHE A 82 6.86 3.94 -13.89
N LEU A 83 7.98 3.20 -14.02
CA LEU A 83 8.11 2.04 -14.91
C LEU A 83 7.54 2.29 -16.32
N GLY A 84 7.88 3.44 -16.90
CA GLY A 84 7.44 3.85 -18.24
C GLY A 84 6.00 4.37 -18.33
N GLN A 85 5.21 4.28 -17.28
CA GLN A 85 3.83 4.77 -17.24
C GLN A 85 3.75 6.21 -16.72
N SER A 86 2.90 7.03 -17.34
CA SER A 86 2.52 8.34 -16.81
C SER A 86 1.40 8.16 -15.79
N LEU A 87 1.59 8.67 -14.59
CA LEU A 87 0.65 8.61 -13.48
C LEU A 87 0.18 10.02 -13.12
N ALA A 88 -1.10 10.17 -12.78
CA ALA A 88 -1.66 11.45 -12.34
C ALA A 88 -1.07 11.94 -11.00
N GLN A 89 -0.54 11.00 -10.21
CA GLN A 89 0.01 11.24 -8.86
C GLN A 89 1.04 10.19 -8.48
N PRO A 90 1.99 10.51 -7.56
CA PRO A 90 3.07 9.59 -7.16
C PRO A 90 2.65 8.58 -6.09
N TRP A 91 1.40 8.15 -6.09
CA TRP A 91 0.93 7.10 -5.17
C TRP A 91 -0.11 6.18 -5.80
N GLY A 92 -0.27 5.03 -5.16
CA GLY A 92 -1.25 4.01 -5.48
C GLY A 92 -1.81 3.35 -4.21
N ILE A 93 -2.52 2.25 -4.39
CA ILE A 93 -3.10 1.46 -3.30
C ILE A 93 -2.29 0.17 -3.12
N ALA A 94 -1.77 -0.05 -1.91
CA ALA A 94 -0.97 -1.22 -1.56
C ALA A 94 -1.78 -2.53 -1.67
N PRO A 95 -1.13 -3.66 -1.97
CA PRO A 95 -1.80 -4.95 -1.98
C PRO A 95 -2.24 -5.35 -0.56
N MET A 96 -3.54 -5.56 -0.41
CA MET A 96 -4.16 -5.98 0.85
C MET A 96 -5.05 -7.20 0.60
N GLY A 97 -4.94 -8.20 1.47
CA GLY A 97 -5.80 -9.37 1.42
C GLY A 97 -7.11 -9.16 2.15
N MET A 98 -8.17 -9.86 1.69
CA MET A 98 -9.48 -9.90 2.35
C MET A 98 -10.13 -8.52 2.53
N CYS A 99 -9.99 -7.61 1.56
CA CYS A 99 -10.52 -6.25 1.67
C CYS A 99 -12.04 -6.21 1.88
N ASN A 100 -12.78 -7.18 1.34
CA ASN A 100 -14.22 -7.27 1.51
C ASN A 100 -14.66 -7.51 2.98
N LEU A 101 -13.72 -7.82 3.89
CA LEU A 101 -13.99 -7.78 5.34
C LEU A 101 -14.22 -6.36 5.85
N ALA A 102 -13.54 -5.36 5.30
CA ALA A 102 -13.78 -3.97 5.67
C ALA A 102 -15.20 -3.54 5.32
N TRP A 103 -15.64 -3.89 4.12
CA TRP A 103 -17.00 -3.71 3.65
C TRP A 103 -17.24 -4.56 2.40
N PRO A 104 -18.46 -5.13 2.20
CA PRO A 104 -18.77 -5.88 0.99
C PRO A 104 -18.49 -5.07 -0.28
N GLY A 105 -17.76 -5.67 -1.22
CA GLY A 105 -17.36 -5.02 -2.47
C GLY A 105 -16.18 -4.06 -2.36
N ALA A 106 -15.43 -4.06 -1.25
CA ALA A 106 -14.27 -3.18 -1.06
C ALA A 106 -13.20 -3.34 -2.17
N ASP A 107 -12.87 -4.58 -2.60
CA ASP A 107 -11.95 -4.79 -3.73
C ASP A 107 -12.40 -4.03 -4.99
N MET A 108 -13.71 -4.02 -5.25
CA MET A 108 -14.28 -3.35 -6.42
C MET A 108 -14.33 -1.83 -6.27
N MET A 109 -14.50 -1.33 -5.03
CA MET A 109 -14.41 0.12 -4.74
C MET A 109 -12.98 0.61 -4.95
N LEU A 110 -11.97 -0.13 -4.47
CA LEU A 110 -10.55 0.17 -4.70
C LEU A 110 -10.21 0.16 -6.20
N ALA A 111 -10.70 -0.83 -6.95
CA ALA A 111 -10.47 -0.93 -8.39
C ALA A 111 -11.08 0.25 -9.18
N ARG A 112 -12.29 0.69 -8.80
CA ARG A 112 -12.92 1.89 -9.39
C ARG A 112 -12.14 3.16 -9.08
N ALA A 113 -11.74 3.34 -7.82
CA ALA A 113 -10.94 4.50 -7.42
C ALA A 113 -9.59 4.55 -8.17
N ALA A 114 -8.90 3.41 -8.31
CA ALA A 114 -7.66 3.29 -9.08
C ALA A 114 -7.86 3.72 -10.54
N ARG A 115 -8.91 3.20 -11.20
CA ARG A 115 -9.27 3.57 -12.56
C ARG A 115 -9.58 5.05 -12.71
N GLN A 116 -10.43 5.60 -11.83
CA GLN A 116 -10.89 7.00 -11.92
C GLN A 116 -9.76 8.00 -11.72
N ARG A 117 -8.77 7.63 -10.90
CA ARG A 117 -7.65 8.50 -10.53
C ARG A 117 -6.36 8.19 -11.27
N GLY A 118 -6.35 7.21 -12.17
CA GLY A 118 -5.16 6.81 -12.94
C GLY A 118 -4.00 6.38 -12.04
N MET A 119 -4.28 5.63 -10.97
CA MET A 119 -3.27 5.23 -9.98
C MET A 119 -3.12 3.71 -9.88
N PRO A 120 -1.94 3.18 -9.54
CA PRO A 120 -1.72 1.75 -9.35
C PRO A 120 -2.57 1.17 -8.21
N LEU A 121 -3.04 -0.07 -8.40
CA LEU A 121 -3.72 -0.88 -7.39
C LEU A 121 -3.01 -2.22 -7.23
N GLY A 122 -2.44 -2.48 -6.07
CA GLY A 122 -1.97 -3.81 -5.70
C GLY A 122 -3.13 -4.76 -5.41
N VAL A 123 -3.23 -5.85 -6.17
CA VAL A 123 -4.23 -6.91 -5.98
C VAL A 123 -3.56 -8.10 -5.32
N SER A 124 -3.97 -8.42 -4.10
CA SER A 124 -3.36 -9.49 -3.32
C SER A 124 -3.71 -10.87 -3.86
N THR A 125 -2.77 -11.81 -3.78
CA THR A 125 -3.04 -13.26 -3.89
C THR A 125 -4.24 -13.67 -3.02
N ALA A 126 -4.38 -13.07 -1.83
CA ALA A 126 -5.46 -13.32 -0.88
C ALA A 126 -6.63 -12.33 -1.01
N ALA A 127 -6.86 -11.73 -2.19
CA ALA A 127 -8.01 -10.86 -2.44
C ALA A 127 -9.35 -11.60 -2.31
N SER A 128 -10.41 -10.89 -1.92
CA SER A 128 -11.76 -11.44 -1.80
C SER A 128 -12.53 -11.46 -3.11
N THR A 129 -11.99 -10.80 -4.14
CA THR A 129 -12.50 -10.82 -5.51
C THR A 129 -11.43 -11.39 -6.43
N ASN A 130 -11.80 -12.20 -7.41
CA ASN A 130 -10.84 -12.84 -8.30
C ASN A 130 -10.06 -11.79 -9.12
N LEU A 131 -8.83 -12.14 -9.45
CA LEU A 131 -7.88 -11.24 -10.10
C LEU A 131 -8.38 -10.74 -11.47
N GLU A 132 -9.10 -11.56 -12.24
CA GLU A 132 -9.64 -11.20 -13.55
C GLU A 132 -10.68 -10.07 -13.43
N THR A 133 -11.60 -10.20 -12.48
CA THR A 133 -12.65 -9.21 -12.24
C THR A 133 -12.07 -7.88 -11.77
N VAL A 134 -11.08 -7.91 -10.85
CA VAL A 134 -10.42 -6.70 -10.36
C VAL A 134 -9.62 -6.04 -11.48
N HIS A 135 -8.90 -6.81 -12.31
CA HIS A 135 -8.15 -6.28 -13.44
C HIS A 135 -9.06 -5.56 -14.44
N LYS A 136 -10.17 -6.20 -14.85
CA LYS A 136 -11.16 -5.59 -15.74
C LYS A 136 -11.72 -4.29 -15.17
N GLN A 137 -12.07 -4.27 -13.88
CA GLN A 137 -12.63 -3.08 -13.22
C GLN A 137 -11.64 -1.94 -13.11
N SER A 138 -10.36 -2.24 -12.87
CA SER A 138 -9.29 -1.25 -12.74
C SER A 138 -8.79 -0.71 -14.08
N ALA A 139 -9.27 -1.25 -15.20
CA ALA A 139 -8.88 -0.84 -16.57
C ALA A 139 -7.36 -0.82 -16.79
N GLY A 140 -6.65 -1.84 -16.31
CA GLY A 140 -5.20 -2.00 -16.49
C GLY A 140 -4.33 -1.35 -15.40
N HIS A 141 -4.93 -0.68 -14.41
CA HIS A 141 -4.17 -0.09 -13.29
C HIS A 141 -3.82 -1.11 -12.19
N ALA A 142 -4.28 -2.36 -12.29
CA ALA A 142 -4.00 -3.40 -11.30
C ALA A 142 -2.59 -4.00 -11.47
N TRP A 143 -1.91 -4.19 -10.35
CA TRP A 143 -0.65 -4.92 -10.19
C TRP A 143 -0.92 -6.17 -9.38
N PHE A 144 -0.51 -7.35 -9.85
CA PHE A 144 -0.79 -8.58 -9.12
C PHE A 144 0.29 -8.86 -8.08
N GLN A 145 -0.09 -8.99 -6.81
CA GLN A 145 0.83 -9.35 -5.74
C GLN A 145 0.81 -10.87 -5.53
N LEU A 146 1.98 -11.48 -5.65
CA LEU A 146 2.23 -12.91 -5.56
C LEU A 146 2.84 -13.29 -4.21
N TYR A 147 2.24 -14.29 -3.54
CA TYR A 147 2.89 -15.09 -2.51
C TYR A 147 3.28 -16.46 -3.08
N VAL A 148 4.44 -16.97 -2.69
CA VAL A 148 4.84 -18.36 -3.00
C VAL A 148 4.13 -19.29 -2.02
N THR A 149 2.98 -19.80 -2.41
CA THR A 149 2.16 -20.74 -1.63
C THR A 149 1.88 -21.98 -2.47
N GLY A 150 1.85 -23.16 -1.85
CA GLY A 150 1.61 -24.41 -2.59
C GLY A 150 2.81 -24.88 -3.42
N GLY A 151 3.99 -24.32 -3.19
CA GLY A 151 5.21 -24.63 -3.94
C GLY A 151 5.46 -23.71 -5.14
N THR A 152 6.62 -23.88 -5.76
CA THR A 152 7.10 -23.06 -6.88
C THR A 152 6.16 -23.13 -8.09
N ASP A 153 5.75 -24.32 -8.49
CA ASP A 153 4.94 -24.50 -9.72
C ASP A 153 3.54 -23.92 -9.56
N ALA A 154 2.94 -24.02 -8.37
CA ALA A 154 1.66 -23.37 -8.08
C ALA A 154 1.77 -21.84 -8.12
N ALA A 155 2.88 -21.27 -7.64
CA ALA A 155 3.13 -19.84 -7.71
C ALA A 155 3.34 -19.35 -9.15
N LEU A 156 4.07 -20.11 -9.98
CA LEU A 156 4.26 -19.81 -11.40
C LEU A 156 2.93 -19.92 -12.17
N ALA A 157 2.12 -20.95 -11.91
CA ALA A 157 0.79 -21.09 -12.52
C ALA A 157 -0.13 -19.91 -12.17
N LEU A 158 -0.02 -19.36 -10.96
CA LEU A 158 -0.77 -18.17 -10.58
C LEU A 158 -0.24 -16.90 -11.26
N ALA A 159 1.05 -16.81 -11.50
CA ALA A 159 1.65 -15.74 -12.31
C ALA A 159 1.18 -15.83 -13.78
N ASP A 160 1.13 -17.03 -14.37
CA ASP A 160 0.59 -17.25 -15.71
C ASP A 160 -0.88 -16.82 -15.81
N ARG A 161 -1.68 -17.18 -14.83
CA ARG A 161 -3.08 -16.78 -14.75
C ARG A 161 -3.22 -15.24 -14.71
N ALA A 162 -2.34 -14.56 -13.95
CA ALA A 162 -2.31 -13.11 -13.93
C ALA A 162 -1.90 -12.52 -15.30
N ALA A 163 -0.88 -13.11 -15.96
CA ALA A 163 -0.49 -12.71 -17.31
C ALA A 163 -1.64 -12.86 -18.33
N GLN A 164 -2.34 -14.00 -18.30
CA GLN A 164 -3.51 -14.29 -19.15
C GLN A 164 -4.67 -13.31 -18.89
N ALA A 165 -4.86 -12.87 -17.64
CA ALA A 165 -5.82 -11.84 -17.28
C ALA A 165 -5.42 -10.43 -17.72
N GLY A 166 -4.18 -10.23 -18.22
CA GLY A 166 -3.70 -8.96 -18.75
C GLY A 166 -2.83 -8.14 -17.77
N TYR A 167 -2.48 -8.68 -16.61
CA TYR A 167 -1.56 -7.99 -15.71
C TYR A 167 -0.17 -7.84 -16.34
N ARG A 168 0.39 -6.63 -16.21
CA ARG A 168 1.74 -6.29 -16.70
C ARG A 168 2.74 -6.09 -15.57
N HIS A 169 2.27 -5.94 -14.33
CA HIS A 169 3.10 -5.73 -13.14
C HIS A 169 2.84 -6.85 -12.15
N LEU A 170 3.92 -7.54 -11.77
CA LEU A 170 3.92 -8.58 -10.74
C LEU A 170 4.70 -8.10 -9.53
N VAL A 171 4.10 -8.21 -8.34
CA VAL A 171 4.71 -7.81 -7.06
C VAL A 171 5.00 -9.06 -6.25
N LEU A 172 6.22 -9.59 -6.31
CA LEU A 172 6.66 -10.71 -5.47
C LEU A 172 6.86 -10.22 -4.03
N THR A 173 6.15 -10.81 -3.08
CA THR A 173 6.27 -10.47 -1.65
C THR A 173 7.17 -11.48 -0.93
N VAL A 174 8.28 -11.00 -0.34
CA VAL A 174 9.35 -11.84 0.23
C VAL A 174 9.51 -11.73 1.75
N ASP A 175 8.81 -10.79 2.40
CA ASP A 175 8.90 -10.53 3.84
C ASP A 175 7.97 -11.42 4.70
N VAL A 176 7.38 -12.48 4.14
CA VAL A 176 6.44 -13.37 4.82
C VAL A 176 6.87 -14.84 4.68
N PRO A 177 8.11 -15.21 5.03
CA PRO A 177 8.48 -16.64 5.00
C PRO A 177 7.61 -17.48 5.96
N LYS A 178 7.21 -16.86 7.07
CA LYS A 178 6.25 -17.37 8.03
C LYS A 178 5.36 -16.23 8.52
N VAL A 179 4.06 -16.49 8.66
CA VAL A 179 3.13 -15.45 9.17
C VAL A 179 3.43 -15.15 10.64
N ALA A 180 3.65 -13.89 10.94
CA ALA A 180 3.91 -13.46 12.31
C ALA A 180 2.67 -13.59 13.20
N PRO A 181 2.83 -13.92 14.49
CA PRO A 181 1.76 -13.90 15.47
C PRO A 181 1.19 -12.48 15.62
N ARG A 182 -0.14 -12.37 15.60
CA ARG A 182 -0.85 -11.12 15.83
C ARG A 182 -1.73 -11.28 17.07
N PRO A 183 -1.33 -10.75 18.22
CA PRO A 183 -2.04 -10.95 19.47
C PRO A 183 -3.49 -10.47 19.46
N ARG A 184 -3.83 -9.44 18.70
CA ARG A 184 -5.22 -9.00 18.55
C ARG A 184 -6.07 -10.05 17.84
N ASP A 185 -5.56 -10.64 16.73
CA ASP A 185 -6.25 -11.72 16.01
C ASP A 185 -6.51 -12.91 16.95
N VAL A 186 -5.50 -13.29 17.74
CA VAL A 186 -5.59 -14.41 18.70
C VAL A 186 -6.64 -14.12 19.78
N ARG A 187 -6.60 -12.94 20.41
CA ARG A 187 -7.57 -12.55 21.46
C ARG A 187 -9.00 -12.50 20.95
N ASN A 188 -9.20 -12.12 19.70
CA ASN A 188 -10.52 -12.06 19.09
C ASN A 188 -10.96 -13.38 18.45
N GLY A 189 -10.13 -14.42 18.49
CA GLY A 189 -10.41 -15.71 17.86
C GLY A 189 -10.49 -15.65 16.33
N PHE A 190 -9.78 -14.68 15.70
CA PHE A 190 -9.77 -14.57 14.24
C PHE A 190 -9.00 -15.71 13.60
N ALA A 191 -9.72 -16.60 12.93
CA ALA A 191 -9.19 -17.71 12.17
C ALA A 191 -9.89 -17.81 10.80
N MET A 192 -9.25 -18.42 9.83
CA MET A 192 -9.87 -18.72 8.53
C MET A 192 -9.79 -20.23 8.30
N PRO A 193 -10.94 -20.91 8.14
CA PRO A 193 -12.31 -20.38 8.17
C PRO A 193 -12.71 -19.84 9.55
N LEU A 194 -13.63 -18.86 9.55
CA LEU A 194 -14.09 -18.20 10.79
C LEU A 194 -14.70 -19.22 11.75
N ARG A 195 -14.23 -19.20 13.00
CA ARG A 195 -14.82 -19.96 14.11
C ARG A 195 -15.43 -18.95 15.07
N LEU A 196 -16.78 -18.93 15.13
CA LEU A 196 -17.53 -17.95 15.90
C LEU A 196 -18.01 -18.58 17.20
N GLY A 197 -17.73 -17.90 18.31
CA GLY A 197 -18.28 -18.20 19.63
C GLY A 197 -19.31 -17.15 20.06
N PRO A 198 -19.91 -17.27 21.25
CA PRO A 198 -20.94 -16.35 21.73
C PRO A 198 -20.51 -14.88 21.74
N ALA A 199 -19.25 -14.59 22.09
CA ALA A 199 -18.72 -13.23 22.12
C ALA A 199 -18.68 -12.60 20.73
N GLN A 200 -18.29 -13.36 19.70
CA GLN A 200 -18.27 -12.89 18.31
C GLN A 200 -19.70 -12.67 17.77
N TYR A 201 -20.64 -13.56 18.09
CA TYR A 201 -22.05 -13.37 17.73
C TYR A 201 -22.64 -12.08 18.36
N TRP A 202 -22.31 -11.83 19.63
CA TRP A 202 -22.74 -10.58 20.30
C TRP A 202 -22.12 -9.35 19.64
N ASP A 203 -20.81 -9.38 19.36
CA ASP A 203 -20.11 -8.28 18.68
C ASP A 203 -20.73 -8.01 17.30
N PHE A 204 -21.05 -9.07 16.54
CA PHE A 204 -21.72 -8.91 15.24
C PHE A 204 -23.13 -8.34 15.37
N ALA A 205 -23.88 -8.72 16.39
CA ALA A 205 -25.22 -8.19 16.66
C ALA A 205 -25.17 -6.67 16.99
N MET A 206 -24.10 -6.23 17.66
CA MET A 206 -23.90 -4.80 17.96
C MET A 206 -23.45 -3.97 16.73
N HIS A 207 -23.10 -4.62 15.62
CA HIS A 207 -22.70 -3.99 14.36
C HIS A 207 -23.64 -4.38 13.20
N PRO A 208 -24.97 -4.10 13.30
CA PRO A 208 -25.96 -4.66 12.37
C PRO A 208 -25.77 -4.22 10.93
N ALA A 209 -25.30 -3.01 10.67
CA ALA A 209 -25.07 -2.52 9.32
C ALA A 209 -24.00 -3.34 8.59
N TRP A 210 -22.89 -3.64 9.26
CA TRP A 210 -21.83 -4.49 8.69
C TRP A 210 -22.31 -5.94 8.57
N SER A 211 -22.92 -6.48 9.63
CA SER A 211 -23.32 -7.88 9.69
C SER A 211 -24.36 -8.24 8.64
N LEU A 212 -25.42 -7.44 8.50
CA LEU A 212 -26.46 -7.66 7.49
C LEU A 212 -25.94 -7.49 6.09
N SER A 213 -25.11 -6.47 5.84
CA SER A 213 -24.48 -6.28 4.53
C SER A 213 -23.57 -7.43 4.14
N THR A 214 -22.80 -7.96 5.11
CA THR A 214 -21.89 -9.09 4.89
C THR A 214 -22.66 -10.40 4.68
N LEU A 215 -23.72 -10.64 5.43
CA LEU A 215 -24.60 -11.81 5.24
C LEU A 215 -25.26 -11.79 3.86
N TRP A 216 -25.77 -10.63 3.43
CA TRP A 216 -26.38 -10.46 2.13
C TRP A 216 -25.39 -10.70 0.96
N ALA A 217 -24.18 -10.15 1.08
CA ALA A 217 -23.14 -10.28 0.06
C ALA A 217 -22.40 -11.63 0.08
N GLY A 218 -22.56 -12.40 1.13
CA GLY A 218 -21.80 -13.62 1.40
C GLY A 218 -20.52 -13.37 2.19
N ILE A 219 -20.16 -14.34 3.03
CA ILE A 219 -18.94 -14.24 3.87
C ILE A 219 -17.70 -14.20 2.96
N PRO A 220 -16.83 -13.17 3.10
CA PRO A 220 -15.64 -13.04 2.27
C PRO A 220 -14.73 -14.25 2.35
N ARG A 221 -14.25 -14.70 1.18
CA ARG A 221 -13.28 -15.79 1.03
C ARG A 221 -12.17 -15.33 0.10
N THR A 222 -11.02 -16.01 0.13
CA THR A 222 -9.96 -15.77 -0.86
C THR A 222 -10.40 -16.31 -2.23
N ALA A 223 -10.57 -15.41 -3.20
CA ALA A 223 -11.22 -15.74 -4.47
C ALA A 223 -10.27 -16.29 -5.54
N ASN A 224 -8.95 -16.17 -5.34
CA ASN A 224 -7.95 -16.64 -6.31
C ASN A 224 -7.60 -18.13 -6.19
N PHE A 225 -8.18 -18.80 -5.20
CA PHE A 225 -8.00 -20.24 -4.95
C PHE A 225 -9.35 -20.95 -5.05
N SER A 226 -9.38 -22.07 -5.78
CA SER A 226 -10.57 -22.89 -5.96
C SER A 226 -10.28 -24.37 -5.65
N GLY A 227 -11.28 -25.12 -5.18
CA GLY A 227 -11.21 -26.56 -4.94
C GLY A 227 -10.31 -26.95 -3.77
N GLN A 228 -9.51 -28.01 -3.94
CA GLN A 228 -8.62 -28.54 -2.90
C GLN A 228 -7.43 -27.62 -2.55
N ALA A 229 -7.14 -26.62 -3.37
CA ALA A 229 -6.10 -25.62 -3.17
C ALA A 229 -6.61 -24.39 -2.39
N ALA A 230 -7.30 -24.60 -1.26
CA ALA A 230 -7.71 -23.51 -0.38
C ALA A 230 -6.49 -22.73 0.12
N PHE A 231 -6.56 -21.40 0.13
CA PHE A 231 -5.48 -20.56 0.65
C PHE A 231 -5.27 -20.85 2.15
N ASP A 232 -4.18 -21.50 2.46
CA ASP A 232 -3.75 -21.65 3.85
C ASP A 232 -3.00 -20.39 4.30
N ARG A 233 -3.64 -19.63 5.20
CA ARG A 233 -3.04 -18.42 5.78
C ARG A 233 -1.71 -18.72 6.50
N TYR A 234 -1.56 -19.90 7.08
CA TYR A 234 -0.41 -20.28 7.88
C TYR A 234 0.64 -21.10 7.12
N ALA A 235 0.36 -21.42 5.86
CA ALA A 235 1.32 -22.12 5.02
C ALA A 235 2.65 -21.36 4.94
N SER A 236 3.75 -22.10 4.95
CA SER A 236 5.08 -21.54 4.71
C SER A 236 5.15 -20.86 3.34
N ARG A 237 5.74 -19.69 3.29
CA ARG A 237 6.09 -18.95 2.06
C ARG A 237 7.60 -18.81 1.89
N ALA A 238 8.36 -19.63 2.62
CA ALA A 238 9.82 -19.66 2.55
C ALA A 238 10.38 -20.06 1.17
N GLY A 239 9.52 -20.55 0.28
CA GLY A 239 9.85 -20.79 -1.13
C GLY A 239 10.12 -19.52 -1.94
N ALA A 240 9.82 -18.32 -1.41
CA ALA A 240 10.24 -17.04 -1.99
C ALA A 240 11.72 -16.78 -1.68
N ASN A 241 12.60 -17.56 -2.29
CA ASN A 241 14.06 -17.49 -2.17
C ASN A 241 14.70 -16.94 -3.47
N TRP A 242 16.02 -16.83 -3.50
CA TRP A 242 16.76 -16.30 -4.65
C TRP A 242 16.57 -17.16 -5.91
N GLU A 243 16.61 -18.47 -5.79
CA GLU A 243 16.36 -19.40 -6.90
C GLU A 243 14.96 -19.20 -7.49
N PHE A 244 13.96 -19.00 -6.64
CA PHE A 244 12.62 -18.69 -7.11
C PHE A 244 12.55 -17.33 -7.81
N LEU A 245 13.25 -16.30 -7.32
CA LEU A 245 13.31 -14.99 -7.97
C LEU A 245 13.90 -15.11 -9.38
N ASP A 246 15.00 -15.86 -9.55
CA ASP A 246 15.64 -16.08 -10.84
C ASP A 246 14.69 -16.82 -11.80
N ARG A 247 14.03 -17.89 -11.33
CA ARG A 247 13.03 -18.63 -12.11
C ARG A 247 11.83 -17.74 -12.48
N LEU A 248 11.33 -16.94 -11.54
CA LEU A 248 10.21 -16.05 -11.80
C LEU A 248 10.60 -14.95 -12.80
N ARG A 249 11.80 -14.39 -12.70
CA ARG A 249 12.28 -13.39 -13.66
C ARG A 249 12.39 -13.94 -15.07
N ALA A 250 12.91 -15.16 -15.22
CA ALA A 250 12.98 -15.82 -16.51
C ALA A 250 11.59 -16.14 -17.10
N HIS A 251 10.62 -16.40 -16.25
CA HIS A 251 9.25 -16.78 -16.60
C HIS A 251 8.35 -15.57 -16.91
N TRP A 252 8.39 -14.51 -16.06
CA TRP A 252 7.52 -13.34 -16.15
C TRP A 252 8.06 -12.31 -17.15
N GLN A 253 7.30 -12.00 -18.20
CA GLN A 253 7.72 -11.07 -19.26
C GLN A 253 7.35 -9.59 -18.99
N GLY A 254 6.55 -9.32 -17.96
CA GLY A 254 6.18 -7.97 -17.53
C GLY A 254 7.14 -7.36 -16.52
N GLN A 255 6.74 -6.28 -15.91
CA GLN A 255 7.47 -5.61 -14.84
C GLN A 255 7.44 -6.44 -13.56
N LEU A 256 8.59 -6.72 -12.97
CA LEU A 256 8.74 -7.48 -11.73
C LEU A 256 9.20 -6.56 -10.60
N ILE A 257 8.41 -6.49 -9.55
CA ILE A 257 8.65 -5.65 -8.37
C ILE A 257 8.81 -6.57 -7.16
N VAL A 258 9.88 -6.43 -6.38
CA VAL A 258 10.11 -7.26 -5.18
C VAL A 258 9.78 -6.46 -3.93
N LYS A 259 8.73 -6.91 -3.20
CA LYS A 259 8.17 -6.23 -2.01
C LYS A 259 8.62 -6.86 -0.70
N GLY A 260 8.89 -5.99 0.29
CA GLY A 260 9.25 -6.40 1.66
C GLY A 260 10.74 -6.29 1.94
N VAL A 261 11.41 -5.42 1.21
CA VAL A 261 12.86 -5.23 1.25
C VAL A 261 13.18 -4.08 2.21
N LEU A 262 14.07 -4.33 3.18
CA LEU A 262 14.56 -3.34 4.13
C LEU A 262 16.10 -3.26 4.16
N HIS A 263 16.80 -4.26 3.64
CA HIS A 263 18.25 -4.31 3.67
C HIS A 263 18.85 -3.81 2.33
N PRO A 264 19.77 -2.82 2.36
CA PRO A 264 20.34 -2.26 1.13
C PRO A 264 21.05 -3.27 0.23
N GLN A 265 21.78 -4.24 0.81
CA GLN A 265 22.46 -5.28 0.01
C GLN A 265 21.47 -6.21 -0.69
N ASP A 266 20.33 -6.53 -0.04
CA ASP A 266 19.28 -7.32 -0.69
C ASP A 266 18.66 -6.53 -1.84
N ALA A 267 18.47 -5.22 -1.68
CA ALA A 267 17.97 -4.36 -2.75
C ALA A 267 18.89 -4.33 -3.96
N VAL A 268 20.21 -4.24 -3.74
CA VAL A 268 21.23 -4.33 -4.81
C VAL A 268 21.15 -5.68 -5.51
N ARG A 269 21.13 -6.77 -4.76
CA ARG A 269 21.06 -8.12 -5.32
C ARG A 269 19.77 -8.36 -6.11
N ILE A 270 18.64 -7.82 -5.65
CA ILE A 270 17.34 -7.88 -6.35
C ILE A 270 17.41 -7.11 -7.68
N ARG A 271 18.00 -5.92 -7.68
CA ARG A 271 18.26 -5.14 -8.90
C ARG A 271 19.11 -5.94 -9.88
N ASP A 272 20.21 -6.52 -9.41
CA ASP A 272 21.17 -7.26 -10.24
C ASP A 272 20.58 -8.59 -10.76
N ALA A 273 19.58 -9.15 -10.06
CA ALA A 273 18.77 -10.28 -10.54
C ALA A 273 17.73 -9.88 -11.60
N GLY A 274 17.69 -8.60 -12.02
CA GLY A 274 16.83 -8.10 -13.10
C GLY A 274 15.39 -7.76 -12.70
N ALA A 275 15.13 -7.52 -11.42
CA ALA A 275 13.86 -6.94 -11.01
C ALA A 275 13.79 -5.47 -11.45
N ASP A 276 12.60 -5.04 -11.88
CA ASP A 276 12.38 -3.69 -12.43
C ASP A 276 12.23 -2.62 -11.33
N ALA A 277 11.88 -3.03 -10.12
CA ALA A 277 11.78 -2.14 -8.95
C ALA A 277 11.93 -2.91 -7.63
N VAL A 278 12.41 -2.22 -6.61
CA VAL A 278 12.34 -2.66 -5.22
C VAL A 278 11.20 -1.93 -4.49
N TYR A 279 10.44 -2.66 -3.69
CA TYR A 279 9.36 -2.12 -2.88
C TYR A 279 9.76 -2.20 -1.40
N VAL A 280 10.19 -1.07 -0.87
CA VAL A 280 10.64 -0.89 0.51
C VAL A 280 9.44 -0.93 1.44
N SER A 281 9.39 -1.92 2.32
CA SER A 281 8.23 -2.19 3.16
C SER A 281 8.59 -3.11 4.31
N ASN A 282 8.05 -2.86 5.51
CA ASN A 282 8.01 -3.82 6.62
C ASN A 282 6.60 -4.42 6.79
N HIS A 283 5.83 -4.48 5.68
CA HIS A 283 4.46 -4.98 5.68
C HIS A 283 3.51 -4.20 6.61
N GLY A 284 3.80 -2.92 6.83
CA GLY A 284 3.05 -2.09 7.77
C GLY A 284 3.17 -2.56 9.23
N GLY A 285 4.30 -3.16 9.61
CA GLY A 285 4.57 -3.70 10.94
C GLY A 285 3.87 -5.04 11.22
N ARG A 286 3.46 -5.78 10.19
CA ARG A 286 2.66 -7.01 10.34
C ARG A 286 3.49 -8.29 10.31
N GLN A 287 4.83 -8.20 10.22
CA GLN A 287 5.75 -9.32 10.18
C GLN A 287 6.73 -9.26 11.37
N LEU A 288 8.01 -8.98 11.17
CA LEU A 288 8.96 -8.87 12.27
C LEU A 288 8.68 -7.60 13.10
N ASP A 289 8.26 -7.77 14.36
CA ASP A 289 7.84 -6.65 15.21
C ASP A 289 9.00 -5.74 15.66
N SER A 290 10.23 -6.24 15.60
CA SER A 290 11.47 -5.47 15.86
C SER A 290 12.15 -4.96 14.58
N ALA A 291 11.47 -5.04 13.41
CA ALA A 291 12.02 -4.48 12.19
C ALA A 291 12.07 -2.94 12.26
N PRO A 292 13.06 -2.30 11.62
CA PRO A 292 13.12 -0.85 11.53
C PRO A 292 11.88 -0.30 10.79
N ALA A 293 11.59 0.97 10.98
CA ALA A 293 10.60 1.64 10.16
C ALA A 293 11.06 1.68 8.70
N ALA A 294 10.13 1.45 7.76
CA ALA A 294 10.50 1.42 6.35
C ALA A 294 11.09 2.76 5.87
N ILE A 295 10.66 3.88 6.48
CA ILE A 295 11.15 5.22 6.14
C ILE A 295 12.63 5.44 6.53
N GLU A 296 13.14 4.75 7.55
CA GLU A 296 14.54 4.78 7.92
C GLU A 296 15.43 4.09 6.87
N GLN A 297 14.86 3.11 6.14
CA GLN A 297 15.60 2.28 5.19
C GLN A 297 15.59 2.83 3.77
N ILE A 298 14.60 3.64 3.39
CA ILE A 298 14.43 4.07 1.99
C ILE A 298 15.63 4.88 1.48
N GLY A 299 16.17 5.79 2.29
CA GLY A 299 17.35 6.58 1.93
C GLY A 299 18.61 5.74 1.77
N LEU A 300 18.83 4.76 2.67
CA LEU A 300 19.95 3.83 2.61
C LEU A 300 19.86 2.93 1.37
N ILE A 301 18.65 2.45 1.06
CA ILE A 301 18.40 1.66 -0.14
C ILE A 301 18.61 2.51 -1.39
N ARG A 302 18.11 3.77 -1.42
CA ARG A 302 18.32 4.70 -2.53
C ARG A 302 19.81 4.92 -2.81
N ALA A 303 20.59 5.14 -1.77
CA ALA A 303 22.06 5.29 -1.89
C ALA A 303 22.72 4.03 -2.48
N ALA A 304 22.26 2.86 -2.09
CA ALA A 304 22.83 1.58 -2.53
C ALA A 304 22.46 1.20 -3.98
N VAL A 305 21.20 1.44 -4.40
CA VAL A 305 20.74 1.02 -5.74
C VAL A 305 20.97 2.08 -6.82
N GLY A 306 21.36 3.31 -6.43
CA GLY A 306 21.56 4.43 -7.34
C GLY A 306 20.34 5.31 -7.56
N ALA A 307 20.52 6.48 -8.14
CA ALA A 307 19.50 7.53 -8.26
C ALA A 307 18.31 7.13 -9.13
N ASP A 308 18.54 6.37 -10.19
CA ASP A 308 17.56 6.10 -11.25
C ASP A 308 16.77 4.81 -11.04
N TYR A 309 17.21 3.91 -10.15
CA TYR A 309 16.53 2.64 -9.96
C TYR A 309 15.18 2.84 -9.25
N PRO A 310 14.06 2.29 -9.81
CA PRO A 310 12.74 2.54 -9.29
C PRO A 310 12.52 1.97 -7.89
N LEU A 311 12.07 2.83 -6.94
CA LEU A 311 11.72 2.44 -5.58
C LEU A 311 10.26 2.74 -5.29
N VAL A 312 9.54 1.72 -4.84
CA VAL A 312 8.20 1.83 -4.25
C VAL A 312 8.32 1.83 -2.74
N PHE A 313 7.43 2.53 -2.05
CA PHE A 313 7.44 2.64 -0.60
C PHE A 313 6.05 2.41 0.01
N ASP A 314 5.95 1.71 1.13
CA ASP A 314 4.82 1.78 2.05
C ASP A 314 5.28 1.69 3.52
N GLY A 315 4.36 2.01 4.43
CA GLY A 315 4.58 1.93 5.88
C GLY A 315 4.29 3.26 6.56
N GLY A 316 3.21 3.34 7.31
CA GLY A 316 2.87 4.50 8.13
C GLY A 316 2.15 5.65 7.45
N ILE A 317 1.99 5.68 6.14
CA ILE A 317 1.36 6.76 5.37
C ILE A 317 -0.09 7.01 5.81
N ARG A 318 -0.43 8.28 6.10
CA ARG A 318 -1.76 8.74 6.53
C ARG A 318 -2.26 9.94 5.75
N SER A 319 -1.36 10.79 5.22
CA SER A 319 -1.64 12.06 4.57
C SER A 319 -0.85 12.21 3.27
N GLY A 320 -1.16 13.25 2.49
CA GLY A 320 -0.37 13.63 1.32
C GLY A 320 1.02 14.18 1.70
N GLU A 321 1.15 14.82 2.86
CA GLU A 321 2.46 15.26 3.37
C GLU A 321 3.35 14.04 3.67
N ASP A 322 2.79 12.93 4.23
CA ASP A 322 3.58 11.70 4.42
C ASP A 322 4.06 11.12 3.07
N VAL A 323 3.23 11.23 2.02
CA VAL A 323 3.65 10.85 0.66
C VAL A 323 4.86 11.69 0.24
N VAL A 324 4.78 13.02 0.40
CA VAL A 324 5.87 13.93 0.05
C VAL A 324 7.14 13.61 0.85
N LYS A 325 7.04 13.32 2.15
CA LYS A 325 8.17 12.88 2.98
C LYS A 325 8.86 11.64 2.40
N ALA A 326 8.07 10.63 2.02
CA ALA A 326 8.62 9.41 1.44
C ALA A 326 9.32 9.67 0.09
N LEU A 327 8.78 10.55 -0.75
CA LEU A 327 9.40 10.96 -2.02
C LEU A 327 10.71 11.72 -1.78
N VAL A 328 10.71 12.66 -0.84
CA VAL A 328 11.92 13.40 -0.42
C VAL A 328 13.02 12.45 0.08
N CYS A 329 12.65 11.37 0.76
CA CYS A 329 13.58 10.34 1.24
C CYS A 329 14.03 9.35 0.14
N GLY A 330 13.55 9.49 -1.11
CA GLY A 330 14.05 8.71 -2.24
C GLY A 330 13.09 7.70 -2.85
N ALA A 331 11.82 7.65 -2.43
CA ALA A 331 10.79 6.87 -3.14
C ALA A 331 10.44 7.52 -4.49
N ASN A 332 10.09 6.69 -5.48
CA ASN A 332 9.50 7.16 -6.74
C ASN A 332 7.98 7.01 -6.74
N LEU A 333 7.47 6.06 -5.97
CA LEU A 333 6.05 5.79 -5.83
C LEU A 333 5.73 5.37 -4.39
N VAL A 334 4.60 5.84 -3.85
CA VAL A 334 4.17 5.56 -2.48
C VAL A 334 2.85 4.79 -2.51
N MET A 335 2.67 3.79 -1.64
CA MET A 335 1.46 2.99 -1.63
C MET A 335 0.68 3.15 -0.33
N LEU A 336 -0.61 3.50 -0.47
CA LEU A 336 -1.56 3.67 0.62
C LEU A 336 -2.14 2.29 1.01
N GLY A 337 -2.05 1.93 2.27
CA GLY A 337 -2.59 0.67 2.79
C GLY A 337 -3.90 0.85 3.59
N ARG A 338 -3.86 0.50 4.87
CA ARG A 338 -5.01 0.43 5.79
C ARG A 338 -5.94 1.65 5.79
N THR A 339 -5.43 2.84 5.50
CA THR A 339 -6.22 4.08 5.45
C THR A 339 -7.34 4.03 4.41
N THR A 340 -7.11 3.38 3.28
CA THR A 340 -8.15 3.19 2.25
C THR A 340 -9.25 2.26 2.73
N LEU A 341 -8.91 1.22 3.53
CA LEU A 341 -9.90 0.33 4.14
C LEU A 341 -10.67 1.00 5.27
N TYR A 342 -10.03 1.88 6.06
CA TYR A 342 -10.75 2.68 7.06
C TYR A 342 -11.77 3.60 6.39
N ALA A 343 -11.40 4.26 5.31
CA ALA A 343 -12.30 5.11 4.56
C ALA A 343 -13.50 4.31 4.00
N ILE A 344 -13.25 3.14 3.41
CA ILE A 344 -14.33 2.26 2.93
C ILE A 344 -15.24 1.81 4.07
N ALA A 345 -14.69 1.39 5.20
CA ALA A 345 -15.48 1.00 6.36
C ALA A 345 -16.27 2.18 6.96
N ALA A 346 -15.73 3.40 6.91
CA ALA A 346 -16.36 4.60 7.40
C ALA A 346 -17.56 5.04 6.55
N GLY A 347 -17.52 4.89 5.22
CA GLY A 347 -18.59 5.39 4.35
C GLY A 347 -18.55 4.89 2.91
N GLY A 348 -17.97 3.71 2.65
CA GLY A 348 -17.94 3.10 1.32
C GLY A 348 -17.10 3.89 0.31
N ALA A 349 -17.51 3.83 -0.96
CA ALA A 349 -16.79 4.50 -2.05
C ALA A 349 -16.70 6.02 -1.88
N GLN A 350 -17.76 6.64 -1.37
CA GLN A 350 -17.77 8.10 -1.17
C GLN A 350 -16.71 8.55 -0.14
N ALA A 351 -16.58 7.84 0.99
CA ALA A 351 -15.57 8.17 1.98
C ALA A 351 -14.15 7.87 1.48
N LEU A 352 -13.97 6.82 0.66
CA LEU A 352 -12.71 6.56 -0.01
C LEU A 352 -12.32 7.72 -0.93
N ASP A 353 -13.25 8.22 -1.74
CA ASP A 353 -13.00 9.36 -2.62
C ASP A 353 -12.63 10.63 -1.85
N GLN A 354 -13.35 10.95 -0.77
CA GLN A 354 -13.05 12.10 0.09
C GLN A 354 -11.66 11.98 0.74
N TYR A 355 -11.30 10.77 1.22
CA TYR A 355 -9.97 10.54 1.77
C TYR A 355 -8.87 10.72 0.72
N LEU A 356 -9.06 10.20 -0.49
CA LEU A 356 -8.08 10.34 -1.57
C LEU A 356 -7.98 11.79 -2.07
N ASP A 357 -9.07 12.56 -2.05
CA ASP A 357 -9.05 14.02 -2.33
C ASP A 357 -8.25 14.76 -1.26
N ALA A 358 -8.44 14.44 0.02
CA ALA A 358 -7.66 15.04 1.11
C ALA A 358 -6.16 14.72 1.00
N VAL A 359 -5.80 13.49 0.62
CA VAL A 359 -4.40 13.10 0.33
C VAL A 359 -3.84 13.95 -0.80
N GLN A 360 -4.59 14.12 -1.89
CA GLN A 360 -4.17 14.90 -3.05
C GLN A 360 -3.97 16.37 -2.69
N GLU A 361 -4.92 16.98 -2.00
CA GLU A 361 -4.83 18.38 -1.56
C GLU A 361 -3.64 18.61 -0.62
N SER A 362 -3.47 17.72 0.36
CA SER A 362 -2.34 17.77 1.30
C SER A 362 -0.99 17.63 0.59
N ALA A 363 -0.86 16.71 -0.37
CA ALA A 363 0.37 16.53 -1.13
C ALA A 363 0.70 17.74 -2.01
N LEU A 364 -0.29 18.29 -2.71
CA LEU A 364 -0.10 19.48 -3.55
C LEU A 364 0.26 20.70 -2.70
N THR A 365 -0.41 20.88 -1.56
CA THR A 365 -0.08 21.95 -0.61
C THR A 365 1.36 21.84 -0.12
N ALA A 366 1.81 20.64 0.24
CA ALA A 366 3.18 20.41 0.67
C ALA A 366 4.21 20.74 -0.43
N LEU A 367 3.95 20.34 -1.69
CA LEU A 367 4.80 20.72 -2.83
C LEU A 367 4.96 22.23 -2.94
N VAL A 368 3.83 22.95 -2.94
CA VAL A 368 3.82 24.43 -3.08
C VAL A 368 4.55 25.09 -1.92
N GLN A 369 4.36 24.62 -0.68
CA GLN A 369 5.06 25.14 0.50
C GLN A 369 6.56 24.84 0.50
N LEU A 370 6.98 23.76 -0.16
CA LEU A 370 8.39 23.44 -0.37
C LEU A 370 9.03 24.24 -1.51
N GLY A 371 8.24 25.06 -2.21
CA GLY A 371 8.71 25.87 -3.33
C GLY A 371 9.05 25.06 -4.59
N VAL A 372 8.45 23.87 -4.76
CA VAL A 372 8.65 23.00 -5.93
C VAL A 372 7.35 22.82 -6.70
N ARG A 373 7.44 22.49 -7.99
CA ARG A 373 6.30 22.38 -8.89
C ARG A 373 5.94 20.95 -9.26
N SER A 374 6.85 19.99 -8.99
CA SER A 374 6.64 18.61 -9.39
C SER A 374 7.31 17.62 -8.45
N PRO A 375 6.86 16.34 -8.38
CA PRO A 375 7.55 15.29 -7.64
C PRO A 375 9.00 15.07 -8.06
N ALA A 376 9.37 15.40 -9.29
CA ALA A 376 10.74 15.24 -9.79
C ALA A 376 11.74 16.22 -9.14
N GLU A 377 11.26 17.30 -8.53
CA GLU A 377 12.09 18.29 -7.83
C GLU A 377 12.29 17.93 -6.34
N LEU A 378 11.60 16.91 -5.85
CA LEU A 378 11.71 16.45 -4.46
C LEU A 378 13.02 15.66 -4.25
N GLY A 379 13.71 15.95 -3.16
CA GLY A 379 14.94 15.26 -2.80
C GLY A 379 15.42 15.60 -1.39
N PRO A 380 16.48 14.96 -0.90
CA PRO A 380 16.99 15.08 0.47
C PRO A 380 17.33 16.51 0.91
N GLN A 381 17.62 17.41 -0.04
CA GLN A 381 17.87 18.83 0.22
C GLN A 381 16.67 19.58 0.84
N LEU A 382 15.48 18.98 0.80
CA LEU A 382 14.26 19.50 1.40
C LEU A 382 14.00 18.97 2.81
N LEU A 383 14.92 18.15 3.37
CA LEU A 383 14.89 17.76 4.77
C LEU A 383 15.58 18.82 5.64
N ALA A 384 14.98 19.15 6.80
CA ALA A 384 15.59 20.06 7.76
C ALA A 384 16.89 19.47 8.37
N HIS A 385 16.96 18.15 8.45
CA HIS A 385 18.14 17.39 8.86
C HIS A 385 18.34 16.27 7.84
N PRO A 386 19.08 16.51 6.74
CA PRO A 386 19.39 15.46 5.78
C PRO A 386 20.18 14.35 6.47
N PRO A 387 20.02 13.10 6.07
CA PRO A 387 20.85 12.00 6.56
C PRO A 387 22.32 12.37 6.45
N VAL A 388 23.10 12.12 7.50
CA VAL A 388 24.55 12.36 7.47
C VAL A 388 25.13 11.46 6.39
N ASP A 389 25.88 12.03 5.46
CA ASP A 389 26.53 11.28 4.40
C ASP A 389 27.57 10.33 5.04
N PRO A 390 27.42 9.00 4.86
CA PRO A 390 28.38 8.04 5.40
C PRO A 390 29.84 8.28 4.97
N SER A 391 30.07 8.96 3.85
CA SER A 391 31.42 9.32 3.40
C SER A 391 32.11 10.32 4.33
N GLN A 392 31.36 11.11 5.11
CA GLN A 392 31.93 12.04 6.10
C GLN A 392 32.54 11.34 7.33
N PHE A 393 32.24 10.06 7.54
CA PHE A 393 32.88 9.27 8.61
C PHE A 393 34.20 8.61 8.19
N GLN A 394 34.54 8.57 6.89
CA GLN A 394 35.80 7.99 6.40
C GLN A 394 36.99 8.95 6.55
N GLU A 395 36.76 10.25 6.78
CA GLU A 395 37.83 11.23 6.99
C GLU A 395 38.30 11.34 8.45
N LEU A 396 37.71 10.57 9.38
CA LEU A 396 38.06 10.58 10.82
C LEU A 396 38.72 9.28 11.30
N SER A 397 39.15 8.39 10.40
CA SER A 397 39.86 7.17 10.75
C SER A 397 41.34 7.18 10.29
#